data_2172c4fe6779f462326cbde1ff7d12cf
#
_entry.id   2172c4fe6779f462326cbde1ff7d12cf
#
_cell.length_a   1.000
_cell.length_b   1.000
_cell.length_c   1.000
_cell.angle_alpha   90.00
_cell.angle_beta   90.00
_cell.angle_gamma   90.00
#
_symmetry.space_group_name_H-M   'P 1'
#
loop_
_entity.id
_entity.type
_entity.pdbx_description
1 polymer ?
#
loop_
_entity_poly.entity_id
_entity_poly.type
_entity_poly.pdbx_seq_one_letter_code
_entity_poly.pdbx_strand_id
1 'polypeptide(L)'
;MIQRKRHPVAAVCRVLNVSRSNIAARHGRRSALCDRGRPPVNDPQVLEQLREVASRRPTYGYRRLWVVLNRLRRAQGLPAVNAKRVYRLAKAHKLLLQRFTGMPPMRTHEGTVAVQRSDQRYCSDGFEIRCDNGERVRVAFSLDCCDRQVIAFAATTAGITGELVRDIMVQTLSTRFGEVPEMPYPAEWLTDNGSCYIAGETRRFAADIGLKPCRTPYRSPQSNGMAEAFVKTFKRDYVRVNPTPDAPTVLAQLSAWFADYNAVHPHSALRYRSPDEFRSEQANDVK
;
A
#
# COMPACT_ATOMS: atom_id res chain seq x y z
N MET A 1 -36.45 -18.54 -41.36
CA MET A 1 -37.61 -17.76 -41.93
C MET A 1 -37.22 -16.30 -42.21
N ILE A 2 -36.65 -15.55 -41.33
CA ILE A 2 -36.26 -14.14 -41.55
C ILE A 2 -35.18 -13.98 -42.62
N GLN A 3 -34.22 -14.90 -42.70
CA GLN A 3 -33.12 -14.88 -43.67
C GLN A 3 -33.61 -15.10 -45.15
N ARG A 4 -34.78 -15.71 -45.34
CA ARG A 4 -35.34 -15.96 -46.69
C ARG A 4 -36.29 -14.85 -47.16
N LYS A 5 -36.40 -13.72 -46.43
CA LYS A 5 -37.27 -12.58 -46.73
C LYS A 5 -38.75 -12.96 -46.99
N ARG A 6 -39.23 -14.08 -46.46
CA ARG A 6 -40.61 -14.53 -46.68
C ARG A 6 -41.64 -13.79 -45.80
N HIS A 7 -41.20 -13.20 -44.66
CA HIS A 7 -42.10 -12.53 -43.74
C HIS A 7 -41.46 -11.25 -43.18
N PRO A 8 -42.22 -10.16 -42.95
CA PRO A 8 -41.75 -8.96 -42.31
C PRO A 8 -41.27 -9.25 -40.88
N VAL A 9 -40.12 -8.69 -40.51
CA VAL A 9 -39.53 -8.89 -39.14
C VAL A 9 -40.54 -8.56 -38.05
N ALA A 10 -41.37 -7.54 -38.24
CA ALA A 10 -42.38 -7.13 -37.27
C ALA A 10 -43.47 -8.24 -37.06
N ALA A 11 -43.88 -8.94 -38.10
CA ALA A 11 -44.86 -10.01 -38.00
C ALA A 11 -44.28 -11.24 -37.30
N VAL A 12 -43.04 -11.60 -37.61
CA VAL A 12 -42.33 -12.73 -36.98
C VAL A 12 -42.11 -12.42 -35.49
N CYS A 13 -41.72 -11.20 -35.12
CA CYS A 13 -41.53 -10.81 -33.73
C CYS A 13 -42.81 -10.86 -32.93
N ARG A 14 -43.95 -10.48 -33.53
CA ARG A 14 -45.25 -10.51 -32.87
C ARG A 14 -45.71 -11.95 -32.60
N VAL A 15 -45.57 -12.86 -33.60
CA VAL A 15 -45.96 -14.26 -33.47
C VAL A 15 -45.09 -15.02 -32.47
N LEU A 16 -43.79 -14.72 -32.43
CA LEU A 16 -42.84 -15.37 -31.51
C LEU A 16 -42.71 -14.69 -30.17
N ASN A 17 -43.46 -13.62 -29.90
CA ASN A 17 -43.40 -12.82 -28.70
C ASN A 17 -41.97 -12.37 -28.33
N VAL A 18 -41.17 -11.94 -29.32
CA VAL A 18 -39.78 -11.54 -29.19
C VAL A 18 -39.64 -10.07 -29.58
N SER A 19 -38.91 -9.27 -28.81
CA SER A 19 -38.73 -7.84 -29.14
C SER A 19 -37.92 -7.69 -30.43
N ARG A 20 -38.29 -6.71 -31.28
CA ARG A 20 -37.55 -6.37 -32.50
C ARG A 20 -36.10 -5.97 -32.22
N SER A 21 -35.85 -5.33 -31.08
CA SER A 21 -34.50 -4.95 -30.62
C SER A 21 -33.60 -6.16 -30.37
N ASN A 22 -34.15 -7.25 -29.79
CA ASN A 22 -33.39 -8.48 -29.59
C ASN A 22 -32.98 -9.15 -30.91
N ILE A 23 -33.86 -9.16 -31.91
CA ILE A 23 -33.55 -9.71 -33.24
C ILE A 23 -32.54 -8.82 -33.96
N ALA A 24 -32.75 -7.49 -33.98
CA ALA A 24 -31.81 -6.55 -34.55
C ALA A 24 -30.41 -6.65 -33.92
N ALA A 25 -30.34 -6.77 -32.56
CA ALA A 25 -29.08 -6.97 -31.85
C ALA A 25 -28.37 -8.27 -32.19
N ARG A 26 -29.12 -9.36 -32.46
CA ARG A 26 -28.54 -10.63 -32.89
C ARG A 26 -28.11 -10.65 -34.38
N HIS A 27 -28.85 -9.97 -35.25
CA HIS A 27 -28.49 -9.83 -36.65
C HIS A 27 -27.40 -8.80 -36.89
N GLY A 28 -27.42 -7.66 -36.15
CA GLY A 28 -26.40 -6.63 -36.24
C GLY A 28 -25.05 -6.99 -35.61
N ARG A 29 -25.02 -7.98 -34.71
CA ARG A 29 -23.76 -8.48 -34.10
C ARG A 29 -22.87 -9.27 -35.06
N ARG A 30 -23.34 -9.60 -36.26
CA ARG A 30 -22.51 -10.26 -37.30
C ARG A 30 -21.76 -9.29 -38.22
N SER A 31 -22.12 -8.03 -38.26
CA SER A 31 -21.38 -6.99 -38.97
C SER A 31 -20.66 -6.10 -37.95
N ALA A 32 -19.34 -6.27 -37.86
CA ALA A 32 -18.42 -5.45 -37.10
C ALA A 32 -18.89 -5.18 -35.65
N LEU A 33 -18.30 -5.86 -34.72
CA LEU A 33 -18.19 -5.37 -33.33
C LEU A 33 -17.52 -3.99 -33.39
N CYS A 34 -18.30 -2.98 -33.67
CA CYS A 34 -17.89 -1.61 -33.43
C CYS A 34 -17.64 -1.55 -31.92
N ASP A 35 -16.39 -1.51 -31.53
CA ASP A 35 -16.02 -1.24 -30.16
C ASP A 35 -16.72 0.04 -29.73
N ARG A 36 -17.79 -0.09 -28.93
CA ARG A 36 -18.51 1.04 -28.38
C ARG A 36 -17.55 1.81 -27.49
N GLY A 37 -17.02 2.90 -27.97
CA GLY A 37 -16.13 3.78 -27.21
C GLY A 37 -15.19 4.56 -28.12
N ARG A 38 -14.56 5.57 -27.53
CA ARG A 38 -13.52 6.33 -28.23
C ARG A 38 -12.34 5.40 -28.50
N PRO A 39 -11.80 5.33 -29.74
CA PRO A 39 -10.64 4.51 -30.04
C PRO A 39 -9.48 4.83 -29.08
N PRO A 40 -8.71 3.82 -28.66
CA PRO A 40 -7.60 4.03 -27.75
C PRO A 40 -6.54 4.90 -28.43
N VAL A 41 -6.28 6.06 -27.83
CA VAL A 41 -5.21 6.98 -28.28
C VAL A 41 -3.95 6.69 -27.49
N ASN A 42 -2.81 6.54 -28.16
CA ASN A 42 -1.48 6.33 -27.56
C ASN A 42 -1.36 5.10 -26.63
N ASP A 43 -2.11 4.01 -26.88
CA ASP A 43 -1.98 2.78 -26.09
C ASP A 43 -0.56 2.18 -26.12
N PRO A 44 0.21 2.17 -27.24
CA PRO A 44 1.59 1.68 -27.24
C PRO A 44 2.50 2.39 -26.25
N GLN A 45 2.48 3.73 -26.23
CA GLN A 45 3.30 4.53 -25.31
C GLN A 45 2.91 4.28 -23.83
N VAL A 46 1.62 4.25 -23.55
CA VAL A 46 1.12 3.96 -22.18
C VAL A 46 1.48 2.55 -21.75
N LEU A 47 1.44 1.59 -22.67
CA LEU A 47 1.82 0.21 -22.41
C LEU A 47 3.30 0.07 -22.10
N GLU A 48 4.16 0.74 -22.83
CA GLU A 48 5.60 0.74 -22.57
C GLU A 48 5.92 1.30 -21.19
N GLN A 49 5.37 2.46 -20.86
CA GLN A 49 5.51 3.05 -19.52
C GLN A 49 4.93 2.14 -18.42
N LEU A 50 3.80 1.48 -18.68
CA LEU A 50 3.21 0.54 -17.73
C LEU A 50 4.09 -0.69 -17.50
N ARG A 51 4.73 -1.22 -18.55
CA ARG A 51 5.69 -2.34 -18.45
C ARG A 51 6.90 -1.95 -17.64
N GLU A 52 7.44 -0.76 -17.86
CA GLU A 52 8.56 -0.22 -17.08
C GLU A 52 8.21 -0.12 -15.60
N VAL A 53 7.05 0.46 -15.25
CA VAL A 53 6.60 0.54 -13.87
C VAL A 53 6.37 -0.86 -13.28
N ALA A 54 5.77 -1.78 -14.02
CA ALA A 54 5.50 -3.14 -13.54
C ALA A 54 6.79 -3.94 -13.31
N SER A 55 7.82 -3.76 -14.13
CA SER A 55 9.13 -4.41 -13.94
C SER A 55 9.85 -3.90 -12.68
N ARG A 56 9.77 -2.61 -12.40
CA ARG A 56 10.34 -2.00 -11.17
C ARG A 56 9.52 -2.33 -9.91
N ARG A 57 8.23 -2.64 -10.06
CA ARG A 57 7.26 -2.89 -8.97
C ARG A 57 6.47 -4.18 -9.21
N PRO A 58 7.11 -5.34 -9.23
CA PRO A 58 6.49 -6.60 -9.64
C PRO A 58 5.38 -7.08 -8.71
N THR A 59 5.32 -6.56 -7.49
CA THR A 59 4.32 -6.90 -6.47
C THR A 59 3.10 -5.96 -6.47
N TYR A 60 3.12 -4.92 -7.31
CA TYR A 60 2.03 -3.94 -7.33
C TYR A 60 0.86 -4.40 -8.20
N GLY A 61 -0.34 -4.41 -7.63
CA GLY A 61 -1.57 -4.55 -8.39
C GLY A 61 -1.85 -3.32 -9.26
N TYR A 62 -2.69 -3.48 -10.29
CA TYR A 62 -2.95 -2.44 -11.31
C TYR A 62 -3.31 -1.05 -10.74
N ARG A 63 -3.96 -0.96 -9.56
CA ARG A 63 -4.31 0.33 -8.94
C ARG A 63 -3.06 1.08 -8.47
N ARG A 64 -2.11 0.39 -7.86
CA ARG A 64 -0.82 0.98 -7.47
C ARG A 64 0.03 1.31 -8.69
N LEU A 65 0.08 0.43 -9.70
CA LEU A 65 0.73 0.70 -10.98
C LEU A 65 0.14 1.93 -11.65
N TRP A 66 -1.19 2.07 -11.65
CA TRP A 66 -1.88 3.25 -12.19
C TRP A 66 -1.45 4.55 -11.50
N VAL A 67 -1.34 4.55 -10.19
CA VAL A 67 -0.91 5.73 -9.42
C VAL A 67 0.52 6.12 -9.76
N VAL A 68 1.45 5.15 -9.69
CA VAL A 68 2.87 5.39 -9.99
C VAL A 68 3.05 5.84 -11.44
N LEU A 69 2.37 5.20 -12.39
CA LEU A 69 2.36 5.60 -13.79
C LEU A 69 1.92 7.06 -13.96
N ASN A 70 0.83 7.47 -13.31
CA ASN A 70 0.34 8.85 -13.43
C ASN A 70 1.24 9.88 -12.75
N ARG A 71 1.96 9.52 -11.68
CA ARG A 71 3.00 10.38 -11.11
C ARG A 71 4.14 10.63 -12.11
N LEU A 72 4.64 9.55 -12.73
CA LEU A 72 5.69 9.65 -13.77
C LEU A 72 5.19 10.50 -14.96
N ARG A 73 3.99 10.27 -15.44
CA ARG A 73 3.40 11.03 -16.54
C ARG A 73 3.23 12.51 -16.20
N ARG A 74 2.78 12.82 -14.98
CA ARG A 74 2.68 14.21 -14.51
C ARG A 74 4.04 14.90 -14.46
N ALA A 75 5.07 14.22 -13.96
CA ALA A 75 6.43 14.74 -13.96
C ALA A 75 6.99 15.02 -15.38
N GLN A 76 6.49 14.28 -16.38
CA GLN A 76 6.83 14.46 -17.81
C GLN A 76 5.89 15.45 -18.54
N GLY A 77 4.97 16.11 -17.84
CA GLY A 77 3.97 17.00 -18.47
C GLY A 77 2.92 16.27 -19.33
N LEU A 78 2.81 14.94 -19.21
CA LEU A 78 1.89 14.12 -19.99
C LEU A 78 0.52 14.01 -19.30
N PRO A 79 -0.58 13.90 -20.06
CA PRO A 79 -1.92 13.75 -19.50
C PRO A 79 -2.08 12.45 -18.72
N ALA A 80 -2.87 12.52 -17.64
CA ALA A 80 -3.18 11.37 -16.80
C ALA A 80 -3.96 10.30 -17.56
N VAL A 81 -3.74 9.03 -17.20
CA VAL A 81 -4.42 7.87 -17.76
C VAL A 81 -5.46 7.36 -16.76
N ASN A 82 -6.65 7.00 -17.24
CA ASN A 82 -7.71 6.45 -16.41
C ASN A 82 -7.37 5.03 -15.91
N ALA A 83 -7.72 4.71 -14.67
CA ALA A 83 -7.50 3.40 -14.06
C ALA A 83 -8.12 2.22 -14.85
N LYS A 84 -9.30 2.43 -15.47
CA LYS A 84 -9.93 1.42 -16.33
C LYS A 84 -9.10 1.10 -17.57
N ARG A 85 -8.44 2.12 -18.15
CA ARG A 85 -7.53 1.94 -19.30
C ARG A 85 -6.30 1.14 -18.89
N VAL A 86 -5.68 1.48 -17.76
CA VAL A 86 -4.53 0.73 -17.21
C VAL A 86 -4.91 -0.72 -16.91
N TYR A 87 -6.08 -0.96 -16.30
CA TYR A 87 -6.57 -2.33 -16.06
C TYR A 87 -6.73 -3.12 -17.38
N ARG A 88 -7.33 -2.52 -18.42
CA ARG A 88 -7.53 -3.15 -19.73
C ARG A 88 -6.18 -3.54 -20.35
N LEU A 89 -5.21 -2.62 -20.36
CA LEU A 89 -3.87 -2.88 -20.89
C LEU A 89 -3.14 -3.94 -20.06
N ALA A 90 -3.15 -3.83 -18.73
CA ALA A 90 -2.54 -4.82 -17.86
C ALA A 90 -3.14 -6.22 -18.06
N LYS A 91 -4.46 -6.33 -18.25
CA LYS A 91 -5.14 -7.60 -18.54
C LYS A 91 -4.74 -8.17 -19.90
N ALA A 92 -4.75 -7.35 -20.96
CA ALA A 92 -4.42 -7.77 -22.32
C ALA A 92 -2.96 -8.27 -22.44
N HIS A 93 -2.04 -7.68 -21.66
CA HIS A 93 -0.61 -7.99 -21.70
C HIS A 93 -0.11 -8.83 -20.51
N LYS A 94 -1.02 -9.49 -19.77
CA LYS A 94 -0.69 -10.42 -18.67
C LYS A 94 0.16 -9.78 -17.55
N LEU A 95 -0.03 -8.49 -17.29
CA LEU A 95 0.64 -7.73 -16.21
C LEU A 95 -0.16 -7.72 -14.89
N LEU A 96 -1.32 -8.37 -14.85
CA LEU A 96 -2.10 -8.49 -13.62
C LEU A 96 -1.50 -9.54 -12.71
N LEU A 97 -1.43 -9.23 -11.42
CA LEU A 97 -1.07 -10.23 -10.41
C LEU A 97 -2.10 -11.37 -10.38
N GLN A 98 -1.62 -12.55 -10.05
CA GLN A 98 -2.48 -13.72 -9.87
C GLN A 98 -3.48 -13.45 -8.74
N ARG A 99 -4.75 -13.74 -8.97
CA ARG A 99 -5.81 -13.48 -8.00
C ARG A 99 -5.75 -14.51 -6.89
N PHE A 100 -5.60 -14.06 -5.66
CA PHE A 100 -5.77 -14.95 -4.52
C PHE A 100 -7.26 -15.25 -4.36
N THR A 101 -7.64 -16.53 -4.50
CA THR A 101 -9.02 -17.02 -4.43
C THR A 101 -9.39 -17.57 -3.06
N GLY A 102 -8.42 -17.62 -2.13
CA GLY A 102 -8.69 -18.05 -0.75
C GLY A 102 -9.56 -17.03 -0.01
N MET A 103 -10.53 -17.53 0.74
CA MET A 103 -11.34 -16.71 1.63
C MET A 103 -10.45 -16.19 2.77
N PRO A 104 -10.30 -14.88 2.96
CA PRO A 104 -9.57 -14.39 4.13
C PRO A 104 -10.31 -14.82 5.39
N PRO A 105 -9.62 -15.23 6.46
CA PRO A 105 -10.26 -15.54 7.71
C PRO A 105 -11.08 -14.34 8.19
N MET A 106 -12.31 -14.59 8.64
CA MET A 106 -13.17 -13.57 9.20
C MET A 106 -12.51 -13.03 10.48
N ARG A 107 -12.10 -11.76 10.44
CA ARG A 107 -11.46 -11.11 11.59
C ARG A 107 -12.46 -10.16 12.22
N THR A 108 -12.81 -10.42 13.47
CA THR A 108 -13.55 -9.48 14.32
C THR A 108 -12.54 -8.50 14.90
N HIS A 109 -12.70 -7.21 14.64
CA HIS A 109 -11.86 -6.16 15.19
C HIS A 109 -12.63 -5.41 16.29
N GLU A 110 -12.07 -5.38 17.48
CA GLU A 110 -12.50 -4.45 18.53
C GLU A 110 -11.54 -3.24 18.49
N GLY A 111 -12.11 -2.06 18.21
CA GLY A 111 -11.38 -0.79 18.19
C GLY A 111 -10.69 -0.45 16.87
N THR A 112 -10.26 0.80 16.77
CA THR A 112 -9.59 1.36 15.60
C THR A 112 -8.19 1.82 15.98
N VAL A 113 -7.15 1.27 15.31
CA VAL A 113 -5.76 1.69 15.52
C VAL A 113 -5.48 3.04 14.86
N ALA A 114 -6.12 3.31 13.72
CA ALA A 114 -5.97 4.56 13.00
C ALA A 114 -6.53 5.75 13.79
N VAL A 115 -5.81 6.87 13.77
CA VAL A 115 -6.20 8.15 14.36
C VAL A 115 -6.43 9.19 13.27
N GLN A 116 -7.09 10.30 13.62
CA GLN A 116 -7.53 11.30 12.65
C GLN A 116 -6.43 12.30 12.29
N ARG A 117 -5.46 12.52 13.17
CA ARG A 117 -4.35 13.47 12.97
C ARG A 117 -3.02 12.76 13.16
N SER A 118 -2.02 13.20 12.41
CA SER A 118 -0.63 12.78 12.60
C SER A 118 -0.14 13.13 14.00
N ASP A 119 0.83 12.38 14.46
CA ASP A 119 1.52 12.58 15.73
C ASP A 119 0.65 12.39 17.00
N GLN A 120 -0.56 11.79 16.88
CA GLN A 120 -1.40 11.40 18.02
C GLN A 120 -1.12 9.98 18.53
N ARG A 121 -0.74 9.08 17.63
CA ARG A 121 -0.42 7.69 17.95
C ARG A 121 0.63 7.14 17.01
N TYR A 122 1.68 6.62 17.59
CA TYR A 122 2.71 5.85 16.89
C TYR A 122 2.52 4.36 17.19
N CYS A 123 2.74 3.49 16.22
CA CYS A 123 2.90 2.07 16.49
C CYS A 123 4.35 1.67 16.22
N SER A 124 4.90 0.86 17.14
CA SER A 124 6.24 0.29 17.03
C SER A 124 6.17 -1.22 17.12
N ASP A 125 6.99 -1.87 16.33
CA ASP A 125 7.11 -3.33 16.27
C ASP A 125 8.48 -3.70 15.73
N GLY A 126 8.81 -4.98 15.81
CA GLY A 126 10.05 -5.52 15.25
C GLY A 126 9.78 -6.65 14.24
N PHE A 127 10.64 -6.76 13.25
CA PHE A 127 10.59 -7.89 12.32
C PHE A 127 12.00 -8.37 11.96
N GLU A 128 12.07 -9.60 11.45
CA GLU A 128 13.31 -10.23 11.03
C GLU A 128 13.34 -10.39 9.51
N ILE A 129 14.49 -10.09 8.92
CA ILE A 129 14.86 -10.42 7.55
C ILE A 129 15.90 -11.53 7.62
N ARG A 130 15.63 -12.65 6.97
CA ARG A 130 16.55 -13.75 6.86
C ARG A 130 17.33 -13.64 5.56
N CYS A 131 18.65 -13.58 5.65
CA CYS A 131 19.54 -13.54 4.52
C CYS A 131 19.75 -14.93 3.90
N ASP A 132 20.19 -14.96 2.65
CA ASP A 132 20.42 -16.21 1.90
C ASP A 132 21.53 -17.07 2.52
N ASN A 133 22.54 -16.43 3.14
CA ASN A 133 23.62 -17.10 3.88
C ASN A 133 23.20 -17.59 5.29
N GLY A 134 21.94 -17.37 5.69
CA GLY A 134 21.39 -17.77 6.99
C GLY A 134 21.51 -16.72 8.10
N GLU A 135 22.22 -15.63 7.88
CA GLU A 135 22.23 -14.49 8.80
C GLU A 135 20.86 -13.86 8.96
N ARG A 136 20.69 -13.11 10.03
CA ARG A 136 19.41 -12.46 10.36
C ARG A 136 19.63 -11.00 10.67
N VAL A 137 18.89 -10.15 10.01
CA VAL A 137 18.79 -8.73 10.34
C VAL A 137 17.45 -8.48 11.02
N ARG A 138 17.50 -7.94 12.23
CA ARG A 138 16.32 -7.55 13.01
C ARG A 138 16.13 -6.06 12.90
N VAL A 139 14.93 -5.67 12.55
CA VAL A 139 14.58 -4.27 12.33
C VAL A 139 13.45 -3.91 13.28
N ALA A 140 13.64 -2.87 14.07
CA ALA A 140 12.57 -2.22 14.82
C ALA A 140 12.27 -0.87 14.18
N PHE A 141 11.01 -0.42 14.26
CA PHE A 141 10.56 0.81 13.61
C PHE A 141 9.47 1.51 14.41
N SER A 142 9.27 2.79 14.11
CA SER A 142 8.09 3.53 14.50
C SER A 142 7.33 4.03 13.28
N LEU A 143 6.01 3.94 13.32
CA LEU A 143 5.11 4.30 12.24
C LEU A 143 3.94 5.11 12.80
N ASP A 144 3.63 6.24 12.18
CA ASP A 144 2.46 7.05 12.53
C ASP A 144 1.15 6.36 12.11
N CYS A 145 0.19 6.31 13.02
CA CYS A 145 -1.08 5.63 12.80
C CYS A 145 -2.08 6.42 11.94
N CYS A 146 -1.81 7.68 11.62
CA CYS A 146 -2.60 8.50 10.69
C CYS A 146 -2.00 8.47 9.29
N ASP A 147 -0.82 9.05 9.13
CA ASP A 147 -0.16 9.27 7.83
C ASP A 147 0.61 8.06 7.30
N ARG A 148 0.81 7.01 8.11
CA ARG A 148 1.51 5.78 7.74
C ARG A 148 2.99 5.96 7.44
N GLN A 149 3.57 7.10 7.77
CA GLN A 149 4.99 7.33 7.60
C GLN A 149 5.79 6.51 8.61
N VAL A 150 6.81 5.79 8.13
CA VAL A 150 7.84 5.24 9.02
C VAL A 150 8.76 6.38 9.38
N ILE A 151 8.78 6.75 10.66
CA ILE A 151 9.47 7.95 11.13
C ILE A 151 10.91 7.64 11.51
N ALA A 152 11.09 6.52 12.21
CA ALA A 152 12.38 6.04 12.65
C ALA A 152 12.48 4.53 12.51
N PHE A 153 13.67 4.02 12.30
CA PHE A 153 13.98 2.59 12.35
C PHE A 153 15.40 2.38 12.83
N ALA A 154 15.64 1.23 13.43
CA ALA A 154 16.97 0.74 13.75
C ALA A 154 17.09 -0.73 13.35
N ALA A 155 18.27 -1.14 12.91
CA ALA A 155 18.52 -2.49 12.45
C ALA A 155 19.79 -3.07 13.07
N THR A 156 19.75 -4.35 13.44
CA THR A 156 20.86 -5.05 14.09
C THR A 156 20.89 -6.52 13.68
N THR A 157 22.06 -7.13 13.74
CA THR A 157 22.22 -8.60 13.64
C THR A 157 22.04 -9.27 15.00
N ALA A 158 22.08 -8.52 16.10
CA ALA A 158 21.79 -8.97 17.46
C ALA A 158 20.28 -8.97 17.76
N GLY A 159 19.89 -9.18 19.02
CA GLY A 159 18.51 -9.02 19.47
C GLY A 159 18.09 -7.56 19.56
N ILE A 160 16.79 -7.30 19.38
CA ILE A 160 16.22 -5.97 19.67
C ILE A 160 16.24 -5.78 21.20
N THR A 161 16.93 -4.74 21.66
CA THR A 161 17.08 -4.39 23.07
C THR A 161 16.14 -3.23 23.46
N GLY A 162 15.90 -3.04 24.75
CA GLY A 162 15.16 -1.87 25.25
C GLY A 162 15.86 -0.55 24.94
N GLU A 163 17.19 -0.53 24.89
CA GLU A 163 17.98 0.63 24.47
C GLU A 163 17.68 1.03 23.03
N LEU A 164 17.74 0.07 22.10
CA LEU A 164 17.40 0.29 20.69
C LEU A 164 15.97 0.82 20.50
N VAL A 165 15.03 0.36 21.35
CA VAL A 165 13.65 0.88 21.32
C VAL A 165 13.60 2.33 21.81
N ARG A 166 14.36 2.68 22.85
CA ARG A 166 14.45 4.07 23.36
C ARG A 166 15.08 5.00 22.31
N ASP A 167 16.11 4.54 21.61
CA ASP A 167 16.72 5.29 20.51
C ASP A 167 15.70 5.59 19.39
N ILE A 168 14.86 4.61 19.04
CA ILE A 168 13.77 4.82 18.06
C ILE A 168 12.76 5.86 18.57
N MET A 169 12.44 5.87 19.86
CA MET A 169 11.56 6.91 20.43
C MET A 169 12.19 8.29 20.28
N VAL A 170 13.46 8.47 20.65
CA VAL A 170 14.19 9.74 20.50
C VAL A 170 14.24 10.16 19.02
N GLN A 171 14.61 9.25 18.11
CA GLN A 171 14.65 9.52 16.68
C GLN A 171 13.27 9.92 16.13
N THR A 172 12.19 9.31 16.66
CA THR A 172 10.83 9.67 16.28
C THR A 172 10.51 11.13 16.66
N LEU A 173 10.84 11.53 17.87
CA LEU A 173 10.65 12.90 18.34
C LEU A 173 11.50 13.88 17.51
N SER A 174 12.80 13.62 17.39
CA SER A 174 13.71 14.51 16.66
C SER A 174 13.32 14.68 15.19
N THR A 175 12.86 13.61 14.54
CA THR A 175 12.40 13.67 13.15
C THR A 175 11.13 14.49 12.99
N ARG A 176 10.22 14.44 14.00
CA ARG A 176 8.92 15.13 13.91
C ARG A 176 8.95 16.56 14.41
N PHE A 177 9.73 16.84 15.45
CA PHE A 177 9.68 18.09 16.19
C PHE A 177 11.05 18.80 16.31
N GLY A 178 12.11 18.21 15.75
CA GLY A 178 13.46 18.72 15.92
C GLY A 178 14.05 18.34 17.27
N GLU A 179 15.02 19.13 17.74
CA GLU A 179 15.69 18.91 19.03
C GLU A 179 14.80 19.38 20.19
N VAL A 180 13.87 18.52 20.59
CA VAL A 180 12.99 18.75 21.76
C VAL A 180 13.28 17.72 22.85
N PRO A 181 13.27 18.08 24.13
CA PRO A 181 13.51 17.13 25.22
C PRO A 181 12.33 16.19 25.44
N GLU A 182 11.12 16.62 25.11
CA GLU A 182 9.88 15.85 25.26
C GLU A 182 8.85 16.20 24.17
N MET A 183 7.83 15.38 24.07
CA MET A 183 6.72 15.64 23.15
C MET A 183 6.03 16.98 23.46
N PRO A 184 5.74 17.84 22.45
CA PRO A 184 5.03 19.09 22.67
C PRO A 184 3.57 18.91 23.11
N TYR A 185 3.02 17.71 22.92
CA TYR A 185 1.70 17.27 23.37
C TYR A 185 1.69 15.75 23.56
N PRO A 186 0.82 15.19 24.42
CA PRO A 186 0.78 13.75 24.66
C PRO A 186 0.46 12.94 23.41
N ALA A 187 1.29 11.97 23.08
CA ALA A 187 1.05 11.01 22.00
C ALA A 187 1.12 9.58 22.53
N GLU A 188 0.34 8.71 21.94
CA GLU A 188 0.32 7.30 22.31
C GLU A 188 1.42 6.52 21.58
N TRP A 189 2.12 5.66 22.34
CA TRP A 189 3.12 4.73 21.83
C TRP A 189 2.58 3.31 21.93
N LEU A 190 2.02 2.81 20.82
CA LEU A 190 1.37 1.50 20.74
C LEU A 190 2.40 0.42 20.40
N THR A 191 2.50 -0.61 21.23
CA THR A 191 3.40 -1.75 21.01
C THR A 191 2.68 -3.08 21.29
N ASP A 192 3.29 -4.15 20.85
CA ASP A 192 2.96 -5.48 21.33
C ASP A 192 3.48 -5.71 22.77
N ASN A 193 3.39 -6.96 23.24
CA ASN A 193 3.89 -7.36 24.55
C ASN A 193 5.32 -7.93 24.52
N GLY A 194 6.13 -7.56 23.53
CA GLY A 194 7.53 -7.97 23.43
C GLY A 194 8.37 -7.49 24.63
N SER A 195 9.31 -8.30 25.11
CA SER A 195 10.07 -8.05 26.33
C SER A 195 10.79 -6.69 26.32
N CYS A 196 11.35 -6.27 25.19
CA CYS A 196 12.04 -4.99 25.02
C CYS A 196 11.11 -3.77 25.18
N TYR A 197 9.82 -3.91 24.83
CA TYR A 197 8.81 -2.87 24.96
C TYR A 197 8.18 -2.78 26.35
N ILE A 198 8.04 -3.94 27.03
CA ILE A 198 7.40 -3.99 28.36
C ILE A 198 8.39 -3.72 29.51
N ALA A 199 9.70 -3.69 29.26
CA ALA A 199 10.71 -3.41 30.27
C ALA A 199 10.39 -2.12 31.03
N GLY A 200 10.55 -2.15 32.36
CA GLY A 200 10.22 -1.01 33.24
C GLY A 200 10.95 0.26 32.85
N GLU A 201 12.21 0.15 32.45
CA GLU A 201 13.03 1.27 32.00
C GLU A 201 12.50 1.88 30.69
N THR A 202 12.16 1.06 29.70
CA THR A 202 11.62 1.52 28.42
C THR A 202 10.31 2.29 28.61
N ARG A 203 9.45 1.82 29.53
CA ARG A 203 8.18 2.47 29.82
C ARG A 203 8.34 3.78 30.58
N ARG A 204 9.26 3.84 31.56
CA ARG A 204 9.58 5.08 32.27
C ARG A 204 10.14 6.10 31.31
N PHE A 205 11.13 5.72 30.52
CA PHE A 205 11.70 6.58 29.50
C PHE A 205 10.66 7.15 28.53
N ALA A 206 9.74 6.30 28.03
CA ALA A 206 8.66 6.76 27.17
C ALA A 206 7.81 7.85 27.87
N ALA A 207 7.45 7.64 29.13
CA ALA A 207 6.68 8.62 29.91
C ALA A 207 7.48 9.92 30.14
N ASP A 208 8.77 9.80 30.44
CA ASP A 208 9.67 10.95 30.69
C ASP A 208 9.79 11.87 29.47
N ILE A 209 9.69 11.32 28.24
CA ILE A 209 9.72 12.09 26.99
C ILE A 209 8.31 12.42 26.46
N GLY A 210 7.25 12.27 27.26
CA GLY A 210 5.88 12.65 26.92
C GLY A 210 5.12 11.64 26.04
N LEU A 211 5.65 10.44 25.82
CA LEU A 211 4.95 9.36 25.13
C LEU A 211 4.13 8.55 26.14
N LYS A 212 2.86 8.30 25.82
CA LYS A 212 1.97 7.46 26.62
C LYS A 212 2.05 6.00 26.16
N PRO A 213 2.71 5.09 26.90
CA PRO A 213 2.79 3.69 26.50
C PRO A 213 1.40 3.05 26.46
N CYS A 214 1.02 2.55 25.31
CA CYS A 214 -0.22 1.80 25.08
C CYS A 214 0.15 0.39 24.64
N ARG A 215 -0.56 -0.61 25.16
CA ARG A 215 -0.34 -2.01 24.78
C ARG A 215 -1.57 -2.59 24.10
N THR A 216 -1.30 -3.52 23.20
CA THR A 216 -2.36 -4.36 22.68
C THR A 216 -2.88 -5.26 23.81
N PRO A 217 -4.22 -5.48 23.92
CA PRO A 217 -4.78 -6.42 24.88
C PRO A 217 -4.13 -7.80 24.75
N TYR A 218 -4.00 -8.50 25.88
CA TYR A 218 -3.41 -9.84 25.91
C TYR A 218 -4.19 -10.79 24.98
N ARG A 219 -3.48 -11.51 24.11
CA ARG A 219 -4.05 -12.39 23.05
C ARG A 219 -4.90 -11.70 21.99
N SER A 220 -4.76 -10.39 21.80
CA SER A 220 -5.40 -9.67 20.69
C SER A 220 -4.33 -9.17 19.69
N PRO A 221 -3.75 -10.06 18.86
CA PRO A 221 -2.74 -9.70 17.86
C PRO A 221 -3.27 -8.67 16.84
N GLN A 222 -4.59 -8.54 16.74
CA GLN A 222 -5.27 -7.61 15.84
C GLN A 222 -5.11 -6.14 16.25
N SER A 223 -4.79 -5.88 17.52
CA SER A 223 -4.63 -4.51 18.03
C SER A 223 -3.35 -3.83 17.51
N ASN A 224 -2.35 -4.56 17.01
CA ASN A 224 -1.20 -4.03 16.27
C ASN A 224 -1.30 -4.28 14.75
N GLY A 225 -2.51 -4.47 14.24
CA GLY A 225 -2.77 -4.81 12.83
C GLY A 225 -2.16 -3.84 11.82
N MET A 226 -1.83 -2.62 12.25
CA MET A 226 -1.18 -1.63 11.40
C MET A 226 0.31 -1.92 11.22
N ALA A 227 1.02 -2.19 12.30
CA ALA A 227 2.42 -2.63 12.26
C ALA A 227 2.55 -3.96 11.50
N GLU A 228 1.66 -4.93 11.76
CA GLU A 228 1.64 -6.18 10.99
C GLU A 228 1.40 -5.96 9.50
N ALA A 229 0.46 -5.10 9.11
CA ALA A 229 0.17 -4.78 7.72
C ALA A 229 1.34 -4.09 7.04
N PHE A 230 2.04 -3.20 7.77
CA PHE A 230 3.28 -2.58 7.32
C PHE A 230 4.35 -3.64 7.08
N VAL A 231 4.65 -4.49 8.07
CA VAL A 231 5.67 -5.55 7.96
C VAL A 231 5.38 -6.49 6.78
N LYS A 232 4.13 -6.92 6.60
CA LYS A 232 3.71 -7.75 5.45
C LYS A 232 3.96 -7.02 4.12
N THR A 233 3.63 -5.75 4.05
CA THR A 233 3.85 -4.91 2.86
C THR A 233 5.33 -4.72 2.59
N PHE A 234 6.11 -4.37 3.60
CA PHE A 234 7.55 -4.14 3.48
C PHE A 234 8.30 -5.41 3.04
N LYS A 235 8.01 -6.54 3.67
CA LYS A 235 8.59 -7.83 3.27
C LYS A 235 8.22 -8.23 1.84
N ARG A 236 6.98 -7.99 1.41
CA ARG A 236 6.52 -8.32 0.06
C ARG A 236 7.14 -7.41 -0.99
N ASP A 237 7.15 -6.09 -0.76
CA ASP A 237 7.41 -5.08 -1.79
C ASP A 237 8.89 -4.65 -1.84
N TYR A 238 9.68 -4.93 -0.78
CA TYR A 238 11.09 -4.58 -0.69
C TYR A 238 12.00 -5.80 -0.45
N VAL A 239 11.77 -6.56 0.63
CA VAL A 239 12.67 -7.67 0.97
C VAL A 239 12.67 -8.77 -0.08
N ARG A 240 11.49 -9.21 -0.55
CA ARG A 240 11.36 -10.34 -1.49
C ARG A 240 11.73 -10.01 -2.93
N VAL A 241 11.86 -8.74 -3.28
CA VAL A 241 12.14 -8.29 -4.65
C VAL A 241 13.57 -7.78 -4.83
N ASN A 242 14.32 -7.69 -3.74
CA ASN A 242 15.71 -7.28 -3.74
C ASN A 242 16.62 -8.41 -3.26
N PRO A 243 17.88 -8.47 -3.68
CA PRO A 243 18.83 -9.47 -3.20
C PRO A 243 19.13 -9.27 -1.71
N THR A 244 19.15 -10.38 -0.99
CA THR A 244 19.47 -10.44 0.46
C THR A 244 20.57 -11.45 0.76
N PRO A 245 21.75 -11.37 0.12
CA PRO A 245 22.79 -12.40 0.25
C PRO A 245 23.34 -12.52 1.67
N ASP A 246 23.53 -11.40 2.36
CA ASP A 246 24.12 -11.28 3.68
C ASP A 246 23.59 -10.07 4.45
N ALA A 247 23.90 -9.98 5.74
CA ALA A 247 23.45 -8.92 6.62
C ALA A 247 24.00 -7.52 6.23
N PRO A 248 25.28 -7.34 5.88
CA PRO A 248 25.81 -6.06 5.44
C PRO A 248 25.06 -5.49 4.22
N THR A 249 24.77 -6.33 3.23
CA THR A 249 24.00 -5.91 2.03
C THR A 249 22.59 -5.47 2.39
N VAL A 250 21.90 -6.23 3.25
CA VAL A 250 20.55 -5.85 3.71
C VAL A 250 20.58 -4.54 4.48
N LEU A 251 21.50 -4.38 5.43
CA LEU A 251 21.65 -3.15 6.22
C LEU A 251 21.89 -1.93 5.34
N ALA A 252 22.72 -2.04 4.31
CA ALA A 252 23.00 -0.96 3.36
C ALA A 252 21.75 -0.54 2.55
N GLN A 253 20.83 -1.46 2.27
CA GLN A 253 19.63 -1.20 1.47
C GLN A 253 18.46 -0.61 2.29
N LEU A 254 18.41 -0.84 3.61
CA LEU A 254 17.24 -0.50 4.44
C LEU A 254 16.86 0.97 4.36
N SER A 255 17.81 1.90 4.45
CA SER A 255 17.52 3.34 4.39
C SER A 255 16.83 3.73 3.07
N ALA A 256 17.29 3.20 1.95
CA ALA A 256 16.68 3.43 0.64
C ALA A 256 15.27 2.82 0.55
N TRP A 257 15.06 1.63 1.12
CA TRP A 257 13.74 0.98 1.13
C TRP A 257 12.71 1.75 1.97
N PHE A 258 13.10 2.24 3.16
CA PHE A 258 12.24 3.06 3.99
C PHE A 258 11.93 4.41 3.36
N ALA A 259 12.94 5.06 2.76
CA ALA A 259 12.74 6.31 2.03
C ALA A 259 11.76 6.14 0.85
N ASP A 260 11.92 5.08 0.06
CA ASP A 260 11.02 4.76 -1.04
C ASP A 260 9.60 4.43 -0.55
N TYR A 261 9.48 3.70 0.57
CA TYR A 261 8.18 3.45 1.17
C TYR A 261 7.47 4.75 1.54
N ASN A 262 8.14 5.67 2.20
CA ASN A 262 7.56 6.94 2.59
C ASN A 262 7.23 7.84 1.40
N ALA A 263 8.14 7.93 0.43
CA ALA A 263 7.99 8.86 -0.70
C ALA A 263 7.10 8.31 -1.83
N VAL A 264 7.09 7.00 -2.07
CA VAL A 264 6.51 6.44 -3.30
C VAL A 264 5.36 5.48 -3.07
N HIS A 265 5.38 4.68 -1.98
CA HIS A 265 4.41 3.59 -1.81
C HIS A 265 2.96 4.08 -1.70
N PRO A 266 2.04 3.70 -2.64
CA PRO A 266 0.66 4.18 -2.60
C PRO A 266 -0.18 3.40 -1.58
N HIS A 267 -0.77 4.10 -0.62
CA HIS A 267 -1.65 3.52 0.41
C HIS A 267 -3.13 3.70 0.07
N SER A 268 -3.88 2.61 0.03
CA SER A 268 -5.33 2.69 -0.22
C SER A 268 -6.07 3.49 0.86
N ALA A 269 -5.65 3.38 2.12
CA ALA A 269 -6.20 4.14 3.23
C ALA A 269 -5.93 5.66 3.11
N LEU A 270 -4.86 6.07 2.43
CA LEU A 270 -4.50 7.45 2.14
C LEU A 270 -4.97 7.88 0.74
N ARG A 271 -6.01 7.27 0.20
CA ARG A 271 -6.51 7.52 -1.17
C ARG A 271 -5.42 7.36 -2.24
N TYR A 272 -4.57 6.34 -2.07
CA TYR A 272 -3.41 6.01 -2.91
C TYR A 272 -2.29 7.04 -2.92
N ARG A 273 -2.25 7.96 -1.95
CA ARG A 273 -1.08 8.81 -1.70
C ARG A 273 0.01 8.00 -1.01
N SER A 274 1.26 8.44 -1.15
CA SER A 274 2.33 8.01 -0.28
C SER A 274 2.22 8.70 1.09
N PRO A 275 2.89 8.21 2.13
CA PRO A 275 2.95 8.88 3.43
C PRO A 275 3.38 10.35 3.32
N ASP A 276 4.45 10.62 2.58
CA ASP A 276 5.00 11.98 2.41
C ASP A 276 4.04 12.89 1.65
N GLU A 277 3.39 12.40 0.58
CA GLU A 277 2.36 13.17 -0.14
C GLU A 277 1.19 13.53 0.77
N PHE A 278 0.72 12.57 1.57
CA PHE A 278 -0.40 12.79 2.48
C PHE A 278 -0.05 13.82 3.56
N ARG A 279 1.14 13.71 4.16
CA ARG A 279 1.62 14.65 5.16
C ARG A 279 1.79 16.07 4.60
N SER A 280 2.37 16.19 3.41
CA SER A 280 2.56 17.49 2.74
C SER A 280 1.24 18.20 2.45
N GLU A 281 0.19 17.46 2.06
CA GLU A 281 -1.14 18.03 1.84
C GLU A 281 -1.79 18.50 3.14
N GLN A 282 -1.71 17.69 4.23
CA GLN A 282 -2.21 18.11 5.54
C GLN A 282 -1.55 19.39 6.05
N ALA A 283 -0.25 19.56 5.84
CA ALA A 283 0.47 20.78 6.22
C ALA A 283 0.00 22.02 5.43
N ASN A 284 -0.47 21.83 4.20
CA ASN A 284 -1.01 22.91 3.37
C ASN A 284 -2.46 23.27 3.71
N ASP A 285 -3.25 22.31 4.21
CA ASP A 285 -4.65 22.53 4.61
C ASP A 285 -4.78 23.29 5.95
N VAL A 286 -3.69 23.42 6.73
CA VAL A 286 -3.65 24.11 8.03
C VAL A 286 -3.19 25.57 7.89
N LYS A 287 -2.71 25.99 6.72
CA LYS A 287 -2.38 27.38 6.40
C LYS A 287 -3.57 28.09 5.75
#